data_3925719d4d5f919055a2ef6285cd3242
#
_entry.id   3925719d4d5f919055a2ef6285cd3242
#
_cell.length_a   1.000
_cell.length_b   1.000
_cell.length_c   1.000
_cell.angle_alpha   90.00
_cell.angle_beta   90.00
_cell.angle_gamma   90.00
#
_symmetry.space_group_name_H-M   'P 1'
#
loop_
_entity.id
_entity.type
_entity.pdbx_description
1 polymer ?
#
loop_
_entity_poly.entity_id
_entity_poly.type
_entity_poly.pdbx_seq_one_letter_code
_entity_poly.pdbx_strand_id
1 'polypeptide(L)'
;YKATFLSRIGSWDYQTLIKEHEPEVAGTLDISDEALDCIDKGMRMTATVGTAKNYLADYPIEVACKTGTAQWQGVTADGSVSGSDNASFVLYAPADDPEIAIAVYVEKGAQGGNLANVCIPILDAYFSSETKYETILTENTVH
;
A
#
# COMPACT_ATOMS: atom_id res chain seq x y z
N TYR A 1 13.28 -6.47 2.72
CA TYR A 1 13.20 -6.77 4.14
C TYR A 1 12.41 -8.05 4.38
N LYS A 2 12.64 -8.73 5.52
CA LYS A 2 11.81 -9.87 5.96
C LYS A 2 10.46 -9.34 6.45
N ALA A 3 9.37 -9.98 5.99
CA ALA A 3 8.03 -9.62 6.42
C ALA A 3 7.79 -10.03 7.88
N THR A 4 7.15 -9.17 8.66
CA THR A 4 6.72 -9.44 10.02
C THR A 4 5.40 -8.73 10.30
N PHE A 5 4.59 -9.32 11.20
CA PHE A 5 3.38 -8.68 11.72
C PHE A 5 3.63 -8.00 13.08
N LEU A 6 4.79 -8.26 13.69
CA LEU A 6 5.14 -7.69 14.98
C LEU A 6 5.99 -6.44 14.78
N SER A 7 5.46 -5.28 15.15
CA SER A 7 6.20 -4.01 15.16
C SER A 7 6.86 -3.79 16.53
N ARG A 8 6.08 -3.86 17.60
CA ARG A 8 6.58 -3.63 18.96
C ARG A 8 5.74 -4.36 20.00
N ILE A 9 6.33 -4.60 21.16
CA ILE A 9 5.68 -5.13 22.36
C ILE A 9 5.83 -4.09 23.46
N GLY A 10 4.72 -3.61 24.00
CA GLY A 10 4.69 -2.74 25.18
C GLY A 10 4.24 -3.49 26.43
N SER A 11 4.44 -2.88 27.59
CA SER A 11 3.84 -3.32 28.84
C SER A 11 2.32 -3.17 28.79
N TRP A 12 1.60 -3.86 29.69
CA TRP A 12 0.14 -3.82 29.75
C TRP A 12 -0.43 -2.42 30.04
N ASP A 13 0.34 -1.56 30.68
CA ASP A 13 0.00 -0.17 31.01
C ASP A 13 0.48 0.84 29.94
N TYR A 14 1.08 0.35 28.84
CA TYR A 14 1.66 1.12 27.73
C TYR A 14 2.78 2.09 28.13
N GLN A 15 3.34 1.97 29.35
CA GLN A 15 4.38 2.87 29.83
C GLN A 15 5.79 2.42 29.45
N THR A 16 5.98 1.15 29.13
CA THR A 16 7.31 0.57 28.86
C THR A 16 7.31 -0.16 27.53
N LEU A 17 8.27 0.18 26.66
CA LEU A 17 8.58 -0.60 25.47
C LEU A 17 9.42 -1.82 25.87
N ILE A 18 8.85 -3.02 25.71
CA ILE A 18 9.53 -4.28 26.06
C ILE A 18 10.44 -4.73 24.92
N LYS A 19 9.96 -4.61 23.68
CA LYS A 19 10.69 -5.01 22.47
C LYS A 19 10.20 -4.23 21.28
N GLU A 20 11.12 -3.79 20.44
CA GLU A 20 10.85 -3.27 19.11
C GLU A 20 11.43 -4.20 18.06
N HIS A 21 10.77 -4.29 16.91
CA HIS A 21 11.26 -5.09 15.79
C HIS A 21 12.18 -4.24 14.92
N GLU A 22 13.43 -4.66 14.84
CA GLU A 22 14.37 -4.05 13.92
C GLU A 22 14.19 -4.64 12.50
N PRO A 23 14.06 -3.81 11.46
CA PRO A 23 13.90 -4.29 10.08
C PRO A 23 15.11 -5.11 9.64
N GLU A 24 14.90 -6.37 9.25
CA GLU A 24 15.95 -7.27 8.79
C GLU A 24 15.95 -7.32 7.25
N VAL A 25 17.09 -7.01 6.62
CA VAL A 25 17.26 -7.08 5.17
C VAL A 25 17.22 -8.54 4.72
N ALA A 26 16.27 -8.90 3.86
CA ALA A 26 16.15 -10.24 3.28
C ALA A 26 17.10 -10.44 2.08
N GLY A 27 17.41 -9.36 1.39
CA GLY A 27 18.29 -9.35 0.21
C GLY A 27 18.31 -7.97 -0.45
N THR A 28 19.18 -7.80 -1.41
CA THR A 28 19.28 -6.61 -2.25
C THR A 28 18.98 -6.96 -3.70
N LEU A 29 18.40 -6.02 -4.43
CA LEU A 29 18.17 -6.15 -5.87
C LEU A 29 19.38 -5.58 -6.60
N ASP A 30 19.92 -6.34 -7.58
CA ASP A 30 20.93 -5.87 -8.52
C ASP A 30 20.19 -5.29 -9.73
N ILE A 31 19.81 -4.02 -9.63
CA ILE A 31 19.07 -3.28 -10.64
C ILE A 31 19.70 -1.89 -10.79
N SER A 32 19.81 -1.39 -12.03
CA SER A 32 20.38 -0.06 -12.27
C SER A 32 19.45 1.06 -11.83
N ASP A 33 20.01 2.20 -11.48
CA ASP A 33 19.25 3.41 -11.09
C ASP A 33 18.31 3.86 -12.22
N GLU A 34 18.75 3.77 -13.49
CA GLU A 34 17.90 4.12 -14.63
C GLU A 34 16.68 3.21 -14.74
N ALA A 35 16.81 1.91 -14.41
CA ALA A 35 15.68 0.99 -14.43
C ALA A 35 14.72 1.27 -13.28
N LEU A 36 15.24 1.61 -12.10
CA LEU A 36 14.42 2.04 -10.95
C LEU A 36 13.66 3.32 -11.27
N ASP A 37 14.32 4.33 -11.82
CA ASP A 37 13.69 5.58 -12.25
C ASP A 37 12.58 5.35 -13.29
N CYS A 38 12.80 4.43 -14.23
CA CYS A 38 11.81 4.08 -15.23
C CYS A 38 10.57 3.43 -14.60
N ILE A 39 10.78 2.52 -13.64
CA ILE A 39 9.69 1.87 -12.89
C ILE A 39 8.91 2.91 -12.08
N ASP A 40 9.61 3.75 -11.31
CA ASP A 40 8.98 4.78 -10.49
C ASP A 40 8.13 5.74 -11.34
N LYS A 41 8.67 6.27 -12.42
CA LYS A 41 7.91 7.11 -13.38
C LYS A 41 6.67 6.40 -13.92
N GLY A 42 6.80 5.13 -14.31
CA GLY A 42 5.68 4.33 -14.79
C GLY A 42 4.60 4.12 -13.73
N MET A 43 4.99 3.92 -12.48
CA MET A 43 4.07 3.77 -11.36
C MET A 43 3.36 5.09 -11.01
N ARG A 44 4.04 6.24 -11.03
CA ARG A 44 3.42 7.58 -10.89
C ARG A 44 2.45 7.88 -12.03
N MET A 45 2.83 7.55 -13.26
CA MET A 45 1.94 7.70 -14.42
C MET A 45 0.70 6.81 -14.31
N THR A 46 0.78 5.65 -13.68
CA THR A 46 -0.40 4.81 -13.43
C THR A 46 -1.43 5.52 -12.56
N ALA A 47 -0.98 6.28 -11.56
CA ALA A 47 -1.84 7.07 -10.69
C ALA A 47 -2.42 8.32 -11.38
N THR A 48 -1.61 9.03 -12.18
CA THR A 48 -1.97 10.37 -12.70
C THR A 48 -2.69 10.34 -14.04
N VAL A 49 -2.27 9.48 -14.96
CA VAL A 49 -2.83 9.40 -16.34
C VAL A 49 -3.26 7.99 -16.74
N GLY A 50 -2.88 6.97 -15.95
CA GLY A 50 -3.10 5.57 -16.24
C GLY A 50 -4.41 5.01 -15.66
N THR A 51 -4.38 3.72 -15.35
CA THR A 51 -5.56 2.93 -14.96
C THR A 51 -6.15 3.30 -13.60
N ALA A 52 -5.41 3.98 -12.73
CA ALA A 52 -5.87 4.43 -11.41
C ALA A 52 -6.21 5.94 -11.38
N LYS A 53 -6.11 6.66 -12.50
CA LYS A 53 -6.28 8.12 -12.56
C LYS A 53 -7.59 8.64 -11.99
N ASN A 54 -8.69 7.89 -12.17
CA ASN A 54 -10.01 8.32 -11.73
C ASN A 54 -10.13 8.44 -10.19
N TYR A 55 -9.19 7.87 -9.46
CA TYR A 55 -9.17 7.83 -8.00
C TYR A 55 -8.00 8.61 -7.41
N LEU A 56 -6.84 8.60 -8.08
CA LEU A 56 -5.59 9.07 -7.49
C LEU A 56 -5.00 10.33 -8.15
N ALA A 57 -5.49 10.74 -9.34
CA ALA A 57 -4.91 11.89 -10.04
C ALA A 57 -5.02 13.21 -9.25
N ASP A 58 -6.11 13.37 -8.50
CA ASP A 58 -6.37 14.55 -7.67
C ASP A 58 -6.15 14.28 -6.16
N TYR A 59 -5.55 13.14 -5.80
CA TYR A 59 -5.24 12.84 -4.41
C TYR A 59 -4.14 13.79 -3.89
N PRO A 60 -4.27 14.38 -2.68
CA PRO A 60 -3.40 15.47 -2.22
C PRO A 60 -1.93 15.06 -2.01
N ILE A 61 -1.66 13.76 -1.85
CA ILE A 61 -0.31 13.21 -1.71
C ILE A 61 0.01 12.43 -2.98
N GLU A 62 1.17 12.67 -3.57
CA GLU A 62 1.59 11.94 -4.76
C GLU A 62 1.79 10.45 -4.47
N VAL A 63 1.15 9.62 -5.28
CA VAL A 63 1.14 8.17 -5.12
C VAL A 63 1.76 7.50 -6.34
N ALA A 64 2.60 6.52 -6.11
CA ALA A 64 3.06 5.59 -7.14
C ALA A 64 2.34 4.25 -6.99
N CYS A 65 1.77 3.71 -8.07
CA CYS A 65 0.96 2.50 -8.01
C CYS A 65 1.07 1.61 -9.23
N LYS A 66 0.61 0.35 -9.09
CA LYS A 66 0.49 -0.61 -10.18
C LYS A 66 -0.77 -1.43 -10.04
N THR A 67 -1.53 -1.53 -11.12
CA THR A 67 -2.74 -2.37 -11.22
C THR A 67 -2.39 -3.74 -11.79
N GLY A 68 -3.09 -4.76 -11.36
CA GLY A 68 -3.04 -6.08 -11.95
C GLY A 68 -4.46 -6.64 -12.13
N THR A 69 -4.66 -7.33 -13.26
CA THR A 69 -5.90 -8.02 -13.59
C THR A 69 -5.51 -9.39 -14.13
N ALA A 70 -5.60 -10.40 -13.27
CA ALA A 70 -5.20 -11.75 -13.62
C ALA A 70 -6.42 -12.54 -14.07
N GLN A 71 -6.40 -12.98 -15.33
CA GLN A 71 -7.49 -13.79 -15.87
C GLN A 71 -7.63 -15.09 -15.09
N TRP A 72 -8.86 -15.34 -14.65
CA TRP A 72 -9.22 -16.60 -14.02
C TRP A 72 -10.40 -17.20 -14.76
N GLN A 73 -10.23 -18.45 -15.15
CA GLN A 73 -11.29 -19.23 -15.78
C GLN A 73 -11.49 -20.51 -14.99
N GLY A 74 -12.68 -20.69 -14.44
CA GLY A 74 -13.09 -21.91 -13.77
C GLY A 74 -14.13 -22.66 -14.59
N VAL A 75 -14.17 -23.98 -14.43
CA VAL A 75 -15.24 -24.81 -14.96
C VAL A 75 -16.35 -24.86 -13.92
N THR A 76 -17.54 -24.44 -14.30
CA THR A 76 -18.73 -24.52 -13.47
C THR A 76 -19.25 -25.98 -13.40
N ALA A 77 -20.16 -26.26 -12.47
CA ALA A 77 -20.69 -27.61 -12.27
C ALA A 77 -21.43 -28.17 -13.50
N ASP A 78 -21.89 -27.33 -14.40
CA ASP A 78 -22.52 -27.69 -15.68
C ASP A 78 -21.49 -27.85 -16.83
N GLY A 79 -20.20 -27.69 -16.55
CA GLY A 79 -19.12 -27.82 -17.53
C GLY A 79 -18.89 -26.57 -18.38
N SER A 80 -19.62 -25.47 -18.14
CA SER A 80 -19.34 -24.21 -18.81
C SER A 80 -18.10 -23.52 -18.23
N VAL A 81 -17.39 -22.74 -19.06
CA VAL A 81 -16.27 -21.92 -18.61
C VAL A 81 -16.82 -20.56 -18.18
N SER A 82 -16.69 -20.28 -16.91
CA SER A 82 -17.09 -19.00 -16.33
C SER A 82 -16.02 -18.51 -15.39
N GLY A 83 -15.75 -17.24 -15.42
CA GLY A 83 -14.76 -16.66 -14.51
C GLY A 83 -14.85 -15.14 -14.51
N SER A 84 -14.44 -14.58 -13.41
CA SER A 84 -14.18 -13.15 -13.27
C SER A 84 -12.71 -12.99 -12.94
N ASP A 85 -12.07 -11.96 -13.48
CA ASP A 85 -10.65 -11.72 -13.26
C ASP A 85 -10.34 -11.41 -11.79
N ASN A 86 -9.20 -11.89 -11.33
CA ASN A 86 -8.69 -11.52 -10.01
C ASN A 86 -8.03 -10.15 -10.10
N ALA A 87 -8.43 -9.25 -9.21
CA ALA A 87 -7.89 -7.92 -9.15
C ALA A 87 -6.75 -7.83 -8.14
N SER A 88 -5.66 -7.18 -8.51
CA SER A 88 -4.59 -6.82 -7.60
C SER A 88 -4.18 -5.36 -7.78
N PHE A 89 -3.71 -4.76 -6.70
CA PHE A 89 -3.27 -3.39 -6.68
C PHE A 89 -2.16 -3.22 -5.65
N VAL A 90 -1.12 -2.50 -6.00
CA VAL A 90 -0.08 -2.09 -5.06
C VAL A 90 0.17 -0.61 -5.22
N LEU A 91 0.46 0.05 -4.12
CA LEU A 91 0.89 1.45 -4.10
C LEU A 91 1.90 1.70 -2.98
N TYR A 92 2.61 2.81 -3.11
CA TYR A 92 3.35 3.44 -2.03
C TYR A 92 3.12 4.95 -2.05
N ALA A 93 3.20 5.56 -0.88
CA ALA A 93 3.00 6.99 -0.67
C ALA A 93 3.81 7.51 0.55
N PRO A 94 4.26 8.79 0.55
CA PRO A 94 4.38 9.66 -0.63
C PRO A 94 5.30 9.03 -1.69
N ALA A 95 5.13 9.42 -2.97
CA ALA A 95 5.93 8.80 -4.03
C ALA A 95 7.41 9.17 -3.95
N ASP A 96 7.77 10.38 -3.45
CA ASP A 96 9.16 10.85 -3.35
C ASP A 96 9.90 10.26 -2.14
N ASP A 97 9.21 10.10 -1.00
CA ASP A 97 9.78 9.53 0.24
C ASP A 97 8.76 8.58 0.86
N PRO A 98 8.73 7.31 0.44
CA PRO A 98 7.68 6.38 0.80
C PRO A 98 7.67 6.02 2.30
N GLU A 99 6.53 6.29 2.95
CA GLU A 99 6.27 5.97 4.35
C GLU A 99 5.34 4.76 4.51
N ILE A 100 4.43 4.56 3.55
CA ILE A 100 3.48 3.45 3.56
C ILE A 100 3.47 2.74 2.21
N ALA A 101 3.40 1.42 2.24
CA ALA A 101 3.11 0.58 1.09
C ALA A 101 1.85 -0.27 1.34
N ILE A 102 0.95 -0.30 0.36
CA ILE A 102 -0.32 -1.04 0.44
C ILE A 102 -0.37 -2.04 -0.70
N ALA A 103 -0.75 -3.28 -0.39
CA ALA A 103 -1.05 -4.31 -1.38
C ALA A 103 -2.47 -4.84 -1.13
N VAL A 104 -3.29 -4.87 -2.19
CA VAL A 104 -4.66 -5.36 -2.15
C VAL A 104 -4.82 -6.44 -3.22
N TYR A 105 -5.46 -7.53 -2.85
CA TYR A 105 -5.84 -8.61 -3.75
C TYR A 105 -7.30 -9.01 -3.50
N VAL A 106 -8.08 -9.10 -4.57
CA VAL A 106 -9.49 -9.51 -4.50
C VAL A 106 -9.75 -10.57 -5.54
N GLU A 107 -10.13 -11.76 -5.08
CA GLU A 107 -10.60 -12.83 -5.97
C GLU A 107 -11.88 -12.39 -6.68
N LYS A 108 -11.93 -12.60 -7.98
CA LYS A 108 -13.05 -12.20 -8.82
C LYS A 108 -13.41 -10.70 -8.70
N GLY A 109 -12.38 -9.88 -8.42
CA GLY A 109 -12.50 -8.45 -8.22
C GLY A 109 -12.60 -7.61 -9.50
N ALA A 110 -12.68 -8.24 -10.67
CA ALA A 110 -12.73 -7.63 -11.99
C ALA A 110 -11.47 -6.80 -12.30
N GLN A 111 -11.52 -5.48 -12.30
CA GLN A 111 -10.40 -4.62 -12.70
C GLN A 111 -9.60 -4.10 -11.51
N GLY A 112 -8.28 -4.31 -11.54
CA GLY A 112 -7.37 -3.89 -10.47
C GLY A 112 -7.38 -2.37 -10.20
N GLY A 113 -7.66 -1.55 -11.22
CA GLY A 113 -7.73 -0.08 -11.06
C GLY A 113 -8.78 0.38 -10.05
N ASN A 114 -9.89 -0.35 -9.92
CA ASN A 114 -10.96 -0.03 -8.97
C ASN A 114 -10.52 -0.22 -7.51
N LEU A 115 -9.47 -1.00 -7.26
CA LEU A 115 -8.94 -1.22 -5.90
C LEU A 115 -8.23 0.01 -5.33
N ALA A 116 -7.89 0.99 -6.17
CA ALA A 116 -7.39 2.28 -5.70
C ALA A 116 -8.37 2.95 -4.72
N ASN A 117 -9.68 2.79 -4.96
CA ASN A 117 -10.71 3.33 -4.07
C ASN A 117 -10.69 2.72 -2.65
N VAL A 118 -10.21 1.48 -2.52
CA VAL A 118 -10.04 0.82 -1.21
C VAL A 118 -8.83 1.37 -0.46
N CYS A 119 -7.81 1.83 -1.20
CA CYS A 119 -6.58 2.35 -0.61
C CYS A 119 -6.73 3.77 -0.05
N ILE A 120 -7.60 4.61 -0.64
CA ILE A 120 -7.78 6.01 -0.22
C ILE A 120 -8.11 6.14 1.27
N PRO A 121 -9.13 5.47 1.83
CA PRO A 121 -9.42 5.60 3.26
C PRO A 121 -8.30 5.07 4.16
N ILE A 122 -7.46 4.17 3.68
CA ILE A 122 -6.28 3.69 4.42
C ILE A 122 -5.21 4.79 4.44
N LEU A 123 -4.96 5.43 3.30
CA LEU A 123 -4.03 6.56 3.20
C LEU A 123 -4.51 7.74 4.05
N ASP A 124 -5.80 8.08 3.97
CA ASP A 124 -6.41 9.15 4.77
C ASP A 124 -6.25 8.87 6.28
N ALA A 125 -6.49 7.63 6.70
CA ALA A 125 -6.33 7.24 8.10
C ALA A 125 -4.86 7.31 8.55
N TYR A 126 -3.92 6.87 7.70
CA TYR A 126 -2.49 6.88 8.00
C TYR A 126 -1.98 8.31 8.17
N PHE A 127 -2.14 9.14 7.15
CA PHE A 127 -1.63 10.52 7.17
C PHE A 127 -2.40 11.46 8.12
N SER A 128 -3.68 11.16 8.45
CA SER A 128 -4.41 11.90 9.50
C SER A 128 -3.96 11.51 10.90
N SER A 129 -3.56 10.26 11.13
CA SER A 129 -3.17 9.77 12.45
C SER A 129 -1.83 10.34 12.90
N GLU A 130 -0.88 10.58 11.98
CA GLU A 130 0.39 11.22 12.31
C GLU A 130 0.20 12.61 12.89
N THR A 131 -0.68 13.42 12.28
CA THR A 131 -1.01 14.75 12.80
C THR A 131 -1.63 14.69 14.21
N LYS A 132 -2.38 13.63 14.53
CA LYS A 132 -2.97 13.45 15.87
C LYS A 132 -1.97 12.98 16.92
N TYR A 133 -1.00 12.12 16.55
CA TYR A 133 0.02 11.64 17.49
C TYR A 133 0.99 12.75 17.91
N GLU A 134 1.40 13.63 17.02
CA GLU A 134 2.21 14.80 17.37
C GLU A 134 1.46 15.74 18.34
N THR A 135 0.17 15.95 18.11
CA THR A 135 -0.66 16.80 19.00
C THR A 135 -0.81 16.20 20.38
N ILE A 136 -0.97 14.87 20.51
CA ILE A 136 -1.08 14.17 21.79
C ILE A 136 0.24 14.22 22.58
N LEU A 137 1.38 14.09 21.90
CA LEU A 137 2.71 14.16 22.55
C LEU A 137 3.04 15.57 23.04
N THR A 138 2.54 16.61 22.39
CA THR A 138 2.74 18.00 22.81
C THR A 138 1.79 18.45 23.90
N GLU A 139 0.59 17.88 24.02
CA GLU A 139 -0.40 18.20 25.05
C GLU A 139 -0.17 17.48 26.38
N ASN A 140 0.59 16.36 26.39
CA ASN A 140 0.88 15.58 27.61
C ASN A 140 2.21 15.95 28.30
N THR A 141 2.83 17.06 28.00
CA THR A 141 3.90 17.62 28.83
C THR A 141 3.29 18.25 30.08
N VAL A 142 3.16 17.41 31.13
CA VAL A 142 2.79 17.88 32.48
C VAL A 142 3.96 18.70 33.03
N HIS A 143 3.72 19.95 33.33
CA HIS A 143 4.61 20.87 34.04
C HIS A 143 4.58 20.58 35.54
#